data_b10f068ff9ed5b5ee5640025572a7b73
#
_entry.id   b10f068ff9ed5b5ee5640025572a7b73
#
_cell.length_a   1.000
_cell.length_b   1.000
_cell.length_c   1.000
_cell.angle_alpha   90.00
_cell.angle_beta   90.00
_cell.angle_gamma   90.00
#
_symmetry.space_group_name_H-M   'P 1'
#
loop_
_entity.id
_entity.type
_entity.pdbx_description
1 polymer ?
#
loop_
_entity_poly.entity_id
_entity_poly.type
_entity_poly.pdbx_seq_one_letter_code
_entity_poly.pdbx_strand_id
1 'polypeptide(L)'
;MPSSSSDDRAVSPVVGVVCLLAVTVVAGAAVGTVVTVSPPAPAPSAAVSVTATADGEVTLVHRGGRPLDVDSLRVELTVDGEPLRYQPPVPFVGATGYRGAPSGAFNAAADGTWTPGERTTFRLAATNAPTLRSGARLTVELRTDEVPVVRAETTVQE
;
A
#
# COMPACT_ATOMS: atom_id res chain seq x y z
N MET A 1 -45.15 54.55 51.83
CA MET A 1 -45.82 53.30 51.49
C MET A 1 -45.12 52.71 50.27
N PRO A 2 -44.45 51.60 50.41
CA PRO A 2 -43.67 51.07 49.28
C PRO A 2 -44.52 50.14 48.41
N SER A 3 -44.46 50.34 47.13
CA SER A 3 -45.04 49.43 46.14
C SER A 3 -44.05 48.41 45.74
N SER A 4 -44.32 47.15 46.05
CA SER A 4 -43.53 46.02 45.74
C SER A 4 -43.57 45.69 44.24
N SER A 5 -42.45 45.73 43.62
CA SER A 5 -42.20 45.15 42.29
C SER A 5 -42.13 43.61 42.41
N SER A 6 -43.12 42.95 41.82
CA SER A 6 -43.17 41.48 41.78
C SER A 6 -43.44 40.97 40.37
N ASP A 7 -42.73 41.47 39.37
CA ASP A 7 -42.95 41.05 37.98
C ASP A 7 -41.74 40.37 37.31
N ASP A 8 -40.63 40.13 37.98
CA ASP A 8 -39.44 39.62 37.34
C ASP A 8 -39.26 38.11 37.35
N ARG A 9 -40.27 37.33 37.82
CA ARG A 9 -40.07 35.86 37.98
C ARG A 9 -40.80 34.97 36.97
N ALA A 10 -41.56 35.56 36.06
CA ALA A 10 -42.38 34.76 35.13
C ALA A 10 -41.65 34.38 33.79
N VAL A 11 -40.53 35.01 33.51
CA VAL A 11 -39.80 34.80 32.23
C VAL A 11 -38.79 33.68 32.27
N SER A 12 -38.38 33.26 33.45
CA SER A 12 -37.29 32.28 33.65
C SER A 12 -37.59 30.85 33.16
N PRO A 13 -38.76 30.27 33.34
CA PRO A 13 -39.01 28.88 32.91
C PRO A 13 -39.09 28.74 31.38
N VAL A 14 -39.71 29.71 30.70
CA VAL A 14 -39.86 29.65 29.24
C VAL A 14 -38.53 29.87 28.53
N VAL A 15 -37.73 30.80 29.02
CA VAL A 15 -36.36 31.02 28.47
C VAL A 15 -35.47 29.79 28.70
N GLY A 16 -35.57 29.14 29.86
CA GLY A 16 -34.85 27.92 30.13
C GLY A 16 -35.21 26.77 29.18
N VAL A 17 -36.48 26.57 28.88
CA VAL A 17 -36.94 25.54 27.93
C VAL A 17 -36.49 25.83 26.51
N VAL A 18 -36.56 27.09 26.08
CA VAL A 18 -36.11 27.50 24.74
C VAL A 18 -34.59 27.32 24.59
N CYS A 19 -33.81 27.68 25.60
CA CYS A 19 -32.38 27.46 25.60
C CYS A 19 -32.03 25.96 25.57
N LEU A 20 -32.75 25.11 26.31
CA LEU A 20 -32.57 23.66 26.28
C LEU A 20 -32.87 23.06 24.90
N LEU A 21 -33.97 23.49 24.26
CA LEU A 21 -34.30 23.09 22.89
C LEU A 21 -33.25 23.54 21.87
N ALA A 22 -32.76 24.76 22.01
CA ALA A 22 -31.72 25.28 21.14
C ALA A 22 -30.40 24.45 21.27
N VAL A 23 -30.02 24.13 22.49
CA VAL A 23 -28.83 23.31 22.76
C VAL A 23 -28.98 21.87 22.22
N THR A 24 -30.16 21.26 22.36
CA THR A 24 -30.41 19.91 21.84
C THR A 24 -30.41 19.90 20.31
N VAL A 25 -30.92 20.92 19.64
CA VAL A 25 -30.89 21.03 18.17
C VAL A 25 -29.45 21.22 17.67
N VAL A 26 -28.66 22.07 18.33
CA VAL A 26 -27.25 22.29 17.97
C VAL A 26 -26.42 21.05 18.24
N ALA A 27 -26.63 20.36 19.37
CA ALA A 27 -25.94 19.12 19.67
C ALA A 27 -26.33 17.99 18.69
N GLY A 28 -27.58 17.89 18.28
CA GLY A 28 -28.07 16.94 17.28
C GLY A 28 -27.47 17.19 15.89
N ALA A 29 -27.32 18.44 15.49
CA ALA A 29 -26.72 18.83 14.22
C ALA A 29 -25.20 18.52 14.19
N ALA A 30 -24.50 18.66 15.31
CA ALA A 30 -23.08 18.35 15.42
C ALA A 30 -22.78 16.84 15.33
N VAL A 31 -23.71 15.99 15.77
CA VAL A 31 -23.57 14.51 15.69
C VAL A 31 -23.97 13.99 14.30
N GLY A 32 -24.79 14.74 13.55
CA GLY A 32 -25.30 14.34 12.22
C GLY A 32 -24.25 14.37 11.08
N THR A 33 -23.08 14.96 11.29
CA THR A 33 -21.97 14.90 10.33
C THR A 33 -21.05 13.72 10.62
N VAL A 34 -21.60 12.52 10.66
CA VAL A 34 -20.77 11.32 10.53
C VAL A 34 -20.28 11.30 9.08
N VAL A 35 -19.08 11.81 8.87
CA VAL A 35 -18.33 11.56 7.65
C VAL A 35 -18.18 10.05 7.59
N THR A 36 -18.94 9.40 6.73
CA THR A 36 -18.71 8.00 6.37
C THR A 36 -17.42 7.96 5.58
N VAL A 37 -16.29 7.95 6.28
CA VAL A 37 -15.03 7.57 5.69
C VAL A 37 -15.18 6.09 5.37
N SER A 38 -15.49 5.76 4.12
CA SER A 38 -15.36 4.40 3.63
C SER A 38 -13.92 3.99 3.92
N PRO A 39 -13.68 2.94 4.72
CA PRO A 39 -12.32 2.45 4.88
C PRO A 39 -11.78 2.14 3.47
N PRO A 40 -10.53 2.52 3.17
CA PRO A 40 -9.92 2.15 1.90
C PRO A 40 -10.06 0.64 1.73
N ALA A 41 -10.38 0.18 0.51
CA ALA A 41 -10.43 -1.23 0.21
C ALA A 41 -9.15 -1.87 0.73
N PRO A 42 -9.23 -2.99 1.48
CA PRO A 42 -8.04 -3.64 1.99
C PRO A 42 -7.12 -3.94 0.81
N ALA A 43 -5.89 -3.42 0.87
CA ALA A 43 -4.87 -3.73 -0.12
C ALA A 43 -4.75 -5.26 -0.24
N PRO A 44 -4.56 -5.80 -1.45
CA PRO A 44 -4.34 -7.22 -1.62
C PRO A 44 -3.10 -7.59 -0.79
N SER A 45 -3.31 -8.28 0.32
CA SER A 45 -2.22 -8.72 1.18
C SER A 45 -1.61 -9.98 0.59
N ALA A 46 -0.34 -9.93 0.26
CA ALA A 46 0.45 -11.07 -0.16
C ALA A 46 1.71 -11.17 0.70
N ALA A 47 2.12 -12.38 0.99
CA ALA A 47 3.41 -12.66 1.62
C ALA A 47 4.38 -13.11 0.52
N VAL A 48 5.48 -12.39 0.34
CA VAL A 48 6.50 -12.69 -0.65
C VAL A 48 7.86 -12.77 0.02
N SER A 49 8.63 -13.80 -0.30
CA SER A 49 10.04 -13.88 0.05
C SER A 49 10.89 -13.59 -1.17
N VAL A 50 12.03 -12.95 -0.95
CA VAL A 50 12.99 -12.61 -1.98
C VAL A 50 14.36 -13.21 -1.63
N THR A 51 15.07 -13.70 -2.64
CA THR A 51 16.48 -14.06 -2.58
C THR A 51 17.21 -13.44 -3.75
N ALA A 52 18.46 -13.08 -3.56
CA ALA A 52 19.28 -12.47 -4.61
C ALA A 52 20.73 -12.93 -4.49
N THR A 53 21.39 -13.05 -5.63
CA THR A 53 22.81 -13.43 -5.73
C THR A 53 23.62 -12.36 -6.46
N ALA A 54 24.91 -12.32 -6.20
CA ALA A 54 25.81 -11.29 -6.76
C ALA A 54 25.98 -11.41 -8.28
N ASP A 55 25.63 -12.55 -8.89
CA ASP A 55 25.61 -12.75 -10.35
C ASP A 55 24.37 -12.11 -11.03
N GLY A 56 23.52 -11.46 -10.22
CA GLY A 56 22.37 -10.70 -10.70
C GLY A 56 21.04 -11.45 -10.67
N GLU A 57 21.00 -12.71 -10.20
CA GLU A 57 19.75 -13.46 -10.11
C GLU A 57 18.90 -12.98 -8.94
N VAL A 58 17.63 -12.73 -9.20
CA VAL A 58 16.63 -12.37 -8.19
C VAL A 58 15.47 -13.34 -8.31
N THR A 59 15.14 -14.00 -7.22
CA THR A 59 14.02 -14.93 -7.13
C THR A 59 13.02 -14.45 -6.10
N LEU A 60 11.75 -14.38 -6.51
CA LEU A 60 10.62 -14.07 -5.64
C LEU A 60 9.74 -15.32 -5.52
N VAL A 61 9.24 -15.58 -4.32
CA VAL A 61 8.31 -16.68 -4.07
C VAL A 61 7.07 -16.12 -3.38
N HIS A 62 5.91 -16.35 -3.97
CA HIS A 62 4.63 -16.04 -3.34
C HIS A 62 4.35 -17.03 -2.22
N ARG A 63 4.49 -16.60 -0.97
CA ARG A 63 4.37 -17.46 0.22
C ARG A 63 2.95 -17.65 0.71
N GLY A 64 2.07 -16.74 0.39
CA GLY A 64 0.68 -16.80 0.85
C GLY A 64 -0.08 -15.50 0.60
N GLY A 65 -1.39 -15.54 0.82
CA GLY A 65 -2.29 -14.44 0.54
C GLY A 65 -3.13 -14.70 -0.70
N ARG A 66 -3.64 -13.63 -1.31
CA ARG A 66 -4.47 -13.71 -2.52
C ARG A 66 -3.60 -13.81 -3.77
N PRO A 67 -4.07 -14.50 -4.82
CA PRO A 67 -3.44 -14.42 -6.13
C PRO A 67 -3.30 -12.96 -6.59
N LEU A 68 -2.19 -12.64 -7.22
CA LEU A 68 -1.88 -11.31 -7.74
C LEU A 68 -2.03 -11.31 -9.27
N ASP A 69 -2.72 -10.30 -9.77
CA ASP A 69 -2.77 -10.02 -11.20
C ASP A 69 -1.48 -9.32 -11.62
N VAL A 70 -0.68 -10.00 -12.45
CA VAL A 70 0.65 -9.55 -12.86
C VAL A 70 0.57 -8.35 -13.79
N ASP A 71 -0.48 -8.21 -14.59
CA ASP A 71 -0.65 -7.09 -15.51
C ASP A 71 -0.88 -5.76 -14.78
N SER A 72 -1.47 -5.84 -13.59
CA SER A 72 -1.65 -4.68 -12.70
C SER A 72 -0.48 -4.44 -11.75
N LEU A 73 0.52 -5.35 -11.73
CA LEU A 73 1.59 -5.35 -10.74
C LEU A 73 2.75 -4.44 -11.19
N ARG A 74 3.18 -3.58 -10.29
CA ARG A 74 4.42 -2.81 -10.43
C ARG A 74 5.44 -3.34 -9.44
N VAL A 75 6.66 -3.55 -9.92
CA VAL A 75 7.77 -4.06 -9.13
C VAL A 75 8.87 -3.02 -9.11
N GLU A 76 9.25 -2.59 -7.92
CA GLU A 76 10.33 -1.65 -7.71
C GLU A 76 11.45 -2.32 -6.90
N LEU A 77 12.68 -2.21 -7.39
CA LEU A 77 13.87 -2.71 -6.74
C LEU A 77 14.79 -1.57 -6.34
N THR A 78 15.31 -1.66 -5.12
CA THR A 78 16.35 -0.76 -4.63
C THR A 78 17.51 -1.57 -4.05
N VAL A 79 18.73 -1.15 -4.30
CA VAL A 79 19.95 -1.76 -3.75
C VAL A 79 20.62 -0.74 -2.85
N ASP A 80 20.80 -1.08 -1.57
CA ASP A 80 21.32 -0.18 -0.52
C ASP A 80 20.57 1.17 -0.43
N GLY A 81 19.26 1.15 -0.76
CA GLY A 81 18.39 2.31 -0.76
C GLY A 81 18.40 3.13 -2.07
N GLU A 82 19.23 2.78 -3.04
CA GLU A 82 19.26 3.41 -4.36
C GLU A 82 18.40 2.62 -5.35
N PRO A 83 17.43 3.23 -6.05
CA PRO A 83 16.58 2.54 -7.01
C PRO A 83 17.40 2.08 -8.23
N LEU A 84 17.05 0.91 -8.77
CA LEU A 84 17.63 0.45 -10.04
C LEU A 84 17.31 1.44 -11.15
N ARG A 85 18.28 1.68 -12.00
CA ARG A 85 18.13 2.54 -13.19
C ARG A 85 17.03 2.04 -14.14
N TYR A 86 16.93 0.74 -14.30
CA TYR A 86 15.91 0.09 -15.10
C TYR A 86 15.11 -0.84 -14.20
N GLN A 87 13.89 -0.45 -13.88
CA GLN A 87 12.95 -1.27 -13.10
C GLN A 87 12.35 -2.37 -14.00
N PRO A 88 11.97 -3.54 -13.46
CA PRO A 88 11.39 -4.62 -14.27
C PRO A 88 9.98 -4.22 -14.77
N PRO A 89 9.77 -4.18 -16.10
CA PRO A 89 8.46 -3.88 -16.66
C PRO A 89 7.57 -5.13 -16.69
N VAL A 90 7.21 -5.62 -15.52
CA VAL A 90 6.42 -6.86 -15.35
C VAL A 90 5.02 -6.72 -15.96
N PRO A 91 4.51 -7.74 -16.72
CA PRO A 91 5.24 -8.91 -17.22
C PRO A 91 6.12 -8.60 -18.44
N PHE A 92 7.20 -9.35 -18.67
CA PHE A 92 8.10 -9.12 -19.81
C PHE A 92 8.72 -10.40 -20.38
N VAL A 93 9.26 -10.33 -21.60
CA VAL A 93 10.08 -11.38 -22.24
C VAL A 93 11.52 -10.95 -22.43
N GLY A 94 11.78 -9.64 -22.44
CA GLY A 94 13.10 -9.05 -22.52
C GLY A 94 12.98 -7.56 -22.23
N ALA A 95 13.92 -7.02 -21.47
CA ALA A 95 13.93 -5.62 -21.08
C ALA A 95 15.35 -5.08 -20.91
N THR A 96 15.52 -3.78 -21.15
CA THR A 96 16.79 -3.10 -20.89
C THR A 96 17.19 -3.26 -19.42
N GLY A 97 18.44 -3.65 -19.18
CA GLY A 97 18.93 -3.88 -17.82
C GLY A 97 18.69 -5.29 -17.29
N TYR A 98 18.11 -6.19 -18.09
CA TYR A 98 17.83 -7.57 -17.72
C TYR A 98 18.45 -8.56 -18.72
N ARG A 99 18.71 -9.77 -18.28
CA ARG A 99 19.21 -10.87 -19.12
C ARG A 99 18.11 -11.87 -19.41
N GLY A 100 17.68 -11.95 -20.67
CA GLY A 100 16.64 -12.88 -21.11
C GLY A 100 15.27 -12.60 -20.53
N ALA A 101 14.39 -13.56 -20.69
CA ALA A 101 13.04 -13.53 -20.13
C ALA A 101 13.05 -14.00 -18.67
N PRO A 102 12.15 -13.46 -17.80
CA PRO A 102 11.93 -14.04 -16.49
C PRO A 102 11.28 -15.43 -16.62
N SER A 103 11.43 -16.24 -15.58
CA SER A 103 10.63 -17.46 -15.42
C SER A 103 9.42 -17.22 -14.53
N GLY A 104 8.43 -18.12 -14.60
CA GLY A 104 7.22 -18.04 -13.78
C GLY A 104 6.28 -16.90 -14.17
N ALA A 105 5.51 -16.42 -13.23
CA ALA A 105 4.41 -15.49 -13.47
C ALA A 105 4.81 -14.15 -14.10
N PHE A 106 6.05 -13.70 -13.95
CA PHE A 106 6.52 -12.44 -14.54
C PHE A 106 6.87 -12.54 -16.02
N ASN A 107 6.85 -13.76 -16.58
CA ASN A 107 7.02 -13.95 -18.02
C ASN A 107 5.72 -13.56 -18.74
N ALA A 108 5.81 -12.72 -19.77
CA ALA A 108 4.64 -12.31 -20.54
C ALA A 108 3.96 -13.46 -21.33
N ALA A 109 4.59 -14.65 -21.40
CA ALA A 109 3.98 -15.85 -21.95
C ALA A 109 3.22 -16.69 -20.89
N ALA A 110 3.27 -16.30 -19.62
CA ALA A 110 2.50 -16.93 -18.55
C ALA A 110 1.04 -16.47 -18.56
N ASP A 111 0.21 -17.04 -17.69
CA ASP A 111 -1.23 -16.79 -17.62
C ASP A 111 -1.62 -15.44 -16.95
N GLY A 112 -0.64 -14.62 -16.58
CA GLY A 112 -0.86 -13.31 -15.96
C GLY A 112 -1.26 -13.35 -14.50
N THR A 113 -1.29 -14.51 -13.87
CA THR A 113 -1.66 -14.65 -12.46
C THR A 113 -0.49 -15.24 -11.66
N TRP A 114 -0.18 -14.63 -10.53
CA TRP A 114 0.83 -15.14 -9.60
C TRP A 114 0.17 -15.66 -8.34
N THR A 115 0.17 -16.99 -8.17
CA THR A 115 -0.51 -17.68 -7.08
C THR A 115 0.41 -18.08 -5.94
N PRO A 116 -0.12 -18.26 -4.72
CA PRO A 116 0.67 -18.76 -3.58
C PRO A 116 1.35 -20.10 -3.90
N GLY A 117 2.63 -20.18 -3.56
CA GLY A 117 3.49 -21.32 -3.86
C GLY A 117 4.33 -21.17 -5.13
N GLU A 118 3.94 -20.26 -6.02
CA GLU A 118 4.70 -20.04 -7.27
C GLU A 118 5.94 -19.18 -7.06
N ARG A 119 6.91 -19.44 -7.95
CA ARG A 119 8.18 -18.73 -8.00
C ARG A 119 8.33 -18.00 -9.32
N THR A 120 8.92 -16.82 -9.27
CA THR A 120 9.39 -16.09 -10.44
C THR A 120 10.86 -15.71 -10.25
N THR A 121 11.64 -15.82 -11.32
CA THR A 121 13.07 -15.51 -11.30
C THR A 121 13.42 -14.67 -12.51
N PHE A 122 14.23 -13.65 -12.30
CA PHE A 122 14.79 -12.83 -13.36
C PHE A 122 16.24 -12.48 -13.03
N ARG A 123 17.00 -12.06 -14.04
CA ARG A 123 18.42 -11.75 -13.87
C ARG A 123 18.72 -10.34 -14.35
N LEU A 124 19.34 -9.54 -13.48
CA LEU A 124 19.86 -8.23 -13.82
C LEU A 124 21.07 -8.35 -14.75
N ALA A 125 21.14 -7.50 -15.75
CA ALA A 125 22.33 -7.34 -16.56
C ALA A 125 23.35 -6.43 -15.84
N ALA A 126 24.64 -6.60 -16.14
CA ALA A 126 25.69 -5.73 -15.60
C ALA A 126 25.55 -4.25 -16.02
N THR A 127 24.70 -3.97 -17.01
CA THR A 127 24.36 -2.62 -17.47
C THR A 127 23.30 -1.93 -16.63
N ASN A 128 22.64 -2.66 -15.72
CA ASN A 128 21.74 -2.07 -14.73
C ASN A 128 22.55 -1.57 -13.53
N ALA A 129 22.15 -0.48 -12.95
CA ALA A 129 22.82 0.13 -11.80
C ALA A 129 21.80 0.52 -10.73
N PRO A 130 22.16 0.42 -9.44
CA PRO A 130 23.36 -0.19 -8.92
C PRO A 130 23.40 -1.71 -9.14
N THR A 131 24.60 -2.27 -9.24
CA THR A 131 24.79 -3.74 -9.41
C THR A 131 24.62 -4.46 -8.09
N LEU A 132 24.09 -5.69 -8.14
CA LEU A 132 24.07 -6.58 -6.97
C LEU A 132 25.48 -6.98 -6.60
N ARG A 133 25.81 -6.84 -5.32
CA ARG A 133 27.11 -7.28 -4.75
C ARG A 133 26.81 -8.08 -3.50
N SER A 134 27.61 -9.11 -3.24
CA SER A 134 27.50 -9.87 -1.99
C SER A 134 27.52 -8.94 -0.78
N GLY A 135 26.58 -9.13 0.14
CA GLY A 135 26.37 -8.30 1.32
C GLY A 135 25.52 -7.05 1.12
N ALA A 136 25.22 -6.64 -0.12
CA ALA A 136 24.32 -5.51 -0.37
C ALA A 136 22.87 -5.85 0.04
N ARG A 137 22.10 -4.84 0.42
CA ARG A 137 20.69 -5.00 0.74
C ARG A 137 19.84 -4.79 -0.51
N LEU A 138 19.10 -5.80 -0.91
CA LEU A 138 18.07 -5.67 -1.93
C LEU A 138 16.71 -5.53 -1.27
N THR A 139 15.98 -4.48 -1.62
CA THR A 139 14.57 -4.29 -1.27
C THR A 139 13.74 -4.40 -2.52
N VAL A 140 12.66 -5.17 -2.44
CA VAL A 140 11.66 -5.32 -3.50
C VAL A 140 10.33 -4.83 -2.96
N GLU A 141 9.73 -3.88 -3.64
CA GLU A 141 8.39 -3.38 -3.35
C GLU A 141 7.44 -3.75 -4.48
N LEU A 142 6.33 -4.39 -4.13
CA LEU A 142 5.26 -4.74 -5.05
C LEU A 142 4.07 -3.83 -4.80
N ARG A 143 3.53 -3.24 -5.87
CA ARG A 143 2.40 -2.32 -5.83
C ARG A 143 1.36 -2.72 -6.88
N THR A 144 0.09 -2.52 -6.57
CA THR A 144 -1.01 -2.58 -7.54
C THR A 144 -1.74 -1.25 -7.51
N ASP A 145 -1.99 -0.63 -8.66
CA ASP A 145 -2.70 0.66 -8.79
C ASP A 145 -2.26 1.71 -7.74
N GLU A 146 -0.94 1.82 -7.53
CA GLU A 146 -0.28 2.69 -6.55
C GLU A 146 -0.45 2.29 -5.07
N VAL A 147 -1.21 1.24 -4.76
CA VAL A 147 -1.33 0.71 -3.41
C VAL A 147 -0.20 -0.30 -3.16
N PRO A 148 0.63 -0.12 -2.13
CA PRO A 148 1.65 -1.11 -1.78
C PRO A 148 1.01 -2.42 -1.34
N VAL A 149 1.45 -3.53 -1.94
CA VAL A 149 0.99 -4.88 -1.64
C VAL A 149 1.91 -5.54 -0.62
N VAL A 150 3.22 -5.48 -0.89
CA VAL A 150 4.25 -6.07 -0.03
C VAL A 150 5.60 -5.40 -0.27
N ARG A 151 6.38 -5.30 0.79
CA ARG A 151 7.79 -4.93 0.75
C ARG A 151 8.59 -6.08 1.37
N ALA A 152 9.56 -6.58 0.63
CA ALA A 152 10.44 -7.67 1.05
C ALA A 152 11.90 -7.23 0.91
N GLU A 153 12.72 -7.65 1.86
CA GLU A 153 14.14 -7.33 1.88
C GLU A 153 14.98 -8.60 1.99
N THR A 154 16.15 -8.60 1.37
CA THR A 154 17.14 -9.66 1.51
C THR A 154 18.56 -9.11 1.42
N THR A 155 19.50 -9.84 1.96
CA THR A 155 20.94 -9.60 1.71
C THR A 155 21.37 -10.43 0.51
N VAL A 156 22.05 -9.79 -0.44
CA VAL A 156 22.58 -10.43 -1.63
C VAL A 156 23.64 -11.46 -1.23
N GLN A 157 23.47 -12.68 -1.70
CA GLN A 157 24.37 -13.80 -1.45
C GLN A 157 25.48 -13.86 -2.53
N GLU A 158 26.49 -14.68 -2.30
CA GLU A 158 27.53 -14.95 -3.30
C GLU A 158 26.99 -15.69 -4.52
#